data_6765ca460baee5cf4c6e09980528669f
#
_entry.id   6765ca460baee5cf4c6e09980528669f
#
_cell.length_a   1.000
_cell.length_b   1.000
_cell.length_c   1.000
_cell.angle_alpha   90.00
_cell.angle_beta   90.00
_cell.angle_gamma   90.00
#
_symmetry.space_group_name_H-M   'P 1'
#
loop_
_entity.id
_entity.type
_entity.pdbx_description
1 polymer ?
#
loop_
_entity_poly.entity_id
_entity_poly.type
_entity_poly.pdbx_seq_one_letter_code
_entity_poly.pdbx_strand_id
1 'polypeptide(L)'
;MLKGVRLSSQFKTLMILLSTYGYQGMKQSEALEKIRYQRPFGARDHDGIWKISIKEYVPLVCVALHDGSAFPSELEQHCLLTTEERIFEEDPHTAKLVTAQSIVVSGLDSRYYYDLNRPPEHSDQITVFGRRVWKNDVHHLSSLAKQRHERFYELVKELIGKLVELYGFCLIIDVHSYNYSRIDHETPLFNLGTTELKREDEHLFVQRWKQELADINFPSVKLPVAENDVFLGKGYFLQWVQREFPLTCVTIPVDIKKIYCDEVTGVVYPLQFRRVARELNKAIFFASGYFQEGCLPRAL
;
A
#
# COMPACT_ATOMS: atom_id res chain seq x y z
N MET A 1 24.47 -14.25 -18.83
CA MET A 1 23.35 -14.60 -19.76
C MET A 1 22.09 -14.73 -18.90
N LEU A 2 21.28 -13.69 -18.87
CA LEU A 2 19.99 -13.69 -18.19
C LEU A 2 19.02 -14.56 -18.99
N LYS A 3 18.73 -15.77 -18.51
CA LYS A 3 17.64 -16.59 -19.04
C LYS A 3 16.33 -15.85 -18.74
N GLY A 4 15.66 -15.37 -19.79
CA GLY A 4 14.37 -14.71 -19.68
C GLY A 4 13.38 -15.60 -18.96
N VAL A 5 12.82 -15.09 -17.85
CA VAL A 5 11.71 -15.71 -17.11
C VAL A 5 10.53 -15.80 -18.07
N ARG A 6 10.17 -16.97 -18.54
CA ARG A 6 8.95 -17.20 -19.32
C ARG A 6 7.76 -17.10 -18.38
N LEU A 7 7.02 -16.00 -18.49
CA LEU A 7 5.73 -15.86 -17.81
C LEU A 7 4.82 -17.05 -18.17
N SER A 8 4.19 -17.67 -17.17
CA SER A 8 3.28 -18.79 -17.38
C SER A 8 2.11 -18.39 -18.28
N SER A 9 1.50 -19.33 -18.99
CA SER A 9 0.32 -19.05 -19.83
C SER A 9 -0.84 -18.49 -19.02
N GLN A 10 -1.01 -18.92 -17.77
CA GLN A 10 -2.00 -18.41 -16.83
C GLN A 10 -1.76 -16.93 -16.48
N PHE A 11 -0.51 -16.52 -16.30
CA PHE A 11 -0.14 -15.13 -16.04
C PHE A 11 -0.52 -14.21 -17.21
N LYS A 12 -0.23 -14.64 -18.46
CA LYS A 12 -0.63 -13.89 -19.67
C LYS A 12 -2.13 -13.77 -19.80
N THR A 13 -2.87 -14.87 -19.55
CA THR A 13 -4.34 -14.87 -19.59
C THR A 13 -4.94 -13.95 -18.55
N LEU A 14 -4.45 -13.98 -17.30
CA LEU A 14 -4.94 -13.11 -16.23
C LEU A 14 -4.64 -11.63 -16.53
N MET A 15 -3.45 -11.31 -17.06
CA MET A 15 -3.10 -9.94 -17.47
C MET A 15 -4.03 -9.42 -18.59
N ILE A 16 -4.37 -10.27 -19.56
CA ILE A 16 -5.33 -9.93 -20.61
C ILE A 16 -6.73 -9.71 -20.03
N LEU A 17 -7.20 -10.59 -19.14
CA LEU A 17 -8.50 -10.46 -18.48
C LEU A 17 -8.59 -9.19 -17.63
N LEU A 18 -7.58 -8.88 -16.82
CA LEU A 18 -7.56 -7.67 -15.99
C LEU A 18 -7.47 -6.38 -16.80
N SER A 19 -6.82 -6.41 -17.96
CA SER A 19 -6.73 -5.24 -18.86
C SER A 19 -7.97 -5.01 -19.71
N THR A 20 -8.73 -6.07 -20.02
CA THR A 20 -9.85 -6.00 -20.98
C THR A 20 -11.21 -5.88 -20.31
N TYR A 21 -11.41 -6.45 -19.12
CA TYR A 21 -12.74 -6.55 -18.47
C TYR A 21 -12.86 -5.77 -17.14
N GLY A 22 -11.81 -5.11 -16.68
CA GLY A 22 -11.80 -4.46 -15.37
C GLY A 22 -11.83 -5.47 -14.20
N TYR A 23 -11.89 -4.94 -12.98
CA TYR A 23 -12.02 -5.77 -11.77
C TYR A 23 -13.49 -6.15 -11.57
N GLN A 24 -13.81 -7.44 -11.53
CA GLN A 24 -15.15 -7.90 -11.19
C GLN A 24 -15.48 -7.60 -9.73
N GLY A 25 -16.75 -7.24 -9.47
CA GLY A 25 -17.28 -7.17 -8.12
C GLY A 25 -17.28 -8.57 -7.47
N MET A 26 -16.78 -8.69 -6.26
CA MET A 26 -16.64 -9.97 -5.55
C MET A 26 -17.04 -9.82 -4.10
N LYS A 27 -17.76 -10.81 -3.54
CA LYS A 27 -18.02 -10.87 -2.09
C LYS A 27 -16.75 -11.22 -1.34
N GLN A 28 -16.59 -10.67 -0.15
CA GLN A 28 -15.42 -10.95 0.68
C GLN A 28 -15.23 -12.47 0.94
N SER A 29 -16.31 -13.19 1.25
CA SER A 29 -16.24 -14.64 1.47
C SER A 29 -15.67 -15.42 0.28
N GLU A 30 -15.97 -15.01 -0.94
CA GLU A 30 -15.41 -15.61 -2.15
C GLU A 30 -13.91 -15.27 -2.31
N ALA A 31 -13.52 -14.03 -2.01
CA ALA A 31 -12.11 -13.62 -2.03
C ALA A 31 -11.28 -14.42 -1.01
N LEU A 32 -11.79 -14.56 0.22
CA LEU A 32 -11.14 -15.37 1.26
C LEU A 32 -11.02 -16.84 0.86
N GLU A 33 -12.06 -17.41 0.23
CA GLU A 33 -12.00 -18.77 -0.31
C GLU A 33 -10.91 -18.91 -1.38
N LYS A 34 -10.83 -17.97 -2.34
CA LYS A 34 -9.79 -17.99 -3.37
C LYS A 34 -8.38 -17.89 -2.77
N ILE A 35 -8.18 -17.09 -1.73
CA ILE A 35 -6.90 -16.99 -1.01
C ILE A 35 -6.55 -18.33 -0.35
N ARG A 36 -7.47 -18.96 0.38
CA ARG A 36 -7.25 -20.26 1.04
C ARG A 36 -6.83 -21.36 0.06
N TYR A 37 -7.45 -21.38 -1.11
CA TYR A 37 -7.15 -22.37 -2.16
C TYR A 37 -6.09 -21.91 -3.16
N GLN A 38 -5.36 -20.82 -2.89
CA GLN A 38 -4.26 -20.30 -3.73
C GLN A 38 -4.68 -20.06 -5.19
N ARG A 39 -5.90 -19.63 -5.42
CA ARG A 39 -6.40 -19.34 -6.76
C ARG A 39 -6.04 -17.91 -7.16
N PRO A 40 -5.26 -17.67 -8.25
CA PRO A 40 -5.02 -16.30 -8.74
C PRO A 40 -6.34 -15.63 -9.13
N PHE A 41 -6.49 -14.35 -8.77
CA PHE A 41 -7.66 -13.55 -9.14
C PHE A 41 -7.38 -12.05 -9.07
N GLY A 42 -8.25 -11.25 -9.72
CA GLY A 42 -8.32 -9.82 -9.53
C GLY A 42 -9.76 -9.41 -9.31
N ALA A 43 -10.02 -8.69 -8.23
CA ALA A 43 -11.38 -8.31 -7.85
C ALA A 43 -11.43 -6.97 -7.11
N ARG A 44 -12.62 -6.36 -7.17
CA ARG A 44 -13.03 -5.27 -6.30
C ARG A 44 -14.13 -5.78 -5.37
N ASP A 45 -14.07 -5.41 -4.10
CA ASP A 45 -15.13 -5.73 -3.14
C ASP A 45 -16.49 -5.22 -3.63
N HIS A 46 -17.51 -6.04 -3.46
CA HIS A 46 -18.89 -5.68 -3.84
C HIS A 46 -19.36 -4.41 -3.09
N ASP A 47 -18.97 -4.25 -1.83
CA ASP A 47 -19.31 -3.10 -1.00
C ASP A 47 -18.28 -1.95 -1.11
N GLY A 48 -17.28 -2.10 -1.99
CA GLY A 48 -16.33 -1.04 -2.30
C GLY A 48 -15.27 -0.78 -1.23
N ILE A 49 -14.93 -1.76 -0.39
CA ILE A 49 -13.96 -1.59 0.70
C ILE A 49 -12.53 -1.74 0.20
N TRP A 50 -12.28 -2.78 -0.61
CA TRP A 50 -10.94 -3.14 -1.06
C TRP A 50 -10.92 -3.48 -2.55
N LYS A 51 -9.70 -3.44 -3.09
CA LYS A 51 -9.35 -3.98 -4.40
C LYS A 51 -8.11 -4.84 -4.25
N ILE A 52 -8.09 -6.01 -4.89
CA ILE A 52 -7.00 -6.97 -4.83
C ILE A 52 -6.65 -7.52 -6.21
N SER A 53 -5.36 -7.75 -6.44
CA SER A 53 -4.83 -8.48 -7.59
C SER A 53 -3.80 -9.49 -7.11
N ILE A 54 -4.08 -10.76 -7.32
CA ILE A 54 -3.14 -11.88 -7.08
C ILE A 54 -2.92 -12.57 -8.42
N LYS A 55 -1.78 -12.31 -9.04
CA LYS A 55 -1.36 -12.93 -10.31
C LYS A 55 -0.66 -14.26 -10.06
N GLU A 56 0.11 -14.29 -8.99
CA GLU A 56 0.89 -15.42 -8.52
C GLU A 56 1.09 -15.26 -7.02
N TYR A 57 1.06 -16.37 -6.28
CA TYR A 57 1.40 -16.38 -4.86
C TYR A 57 2.91 -16.32 -4.72
N VAL A 58 3.41 -15.27 -4.11
CA VAL A 58 4.83 -15.00 -3.84
C VAL A 58 4.95 -14.40 -2.44
N PRO A 59 6.07 -14.53 -1.73
CA PRO A 59 6.21 -14.01 -0.37
C PRO A 59 6.43 -12.49 -0.31
N LEU A 60 5.71 -11.75 -1.17
CA LEU A 60 5.72 -10.29 -1.24
C LEU A 60 4.33 -9.78 -1.57
N VAL A 61 3.87 -8.79 -0.79
CA VAL A 61 2.64 -8.07 -1.06
C VAL A 61 2.87 -6.56 -0.98
N CYS A 62 2.32 -5.82 -1.94
CA CYS A 62 2.23 -4.35 -1.87
C CYS A 62 0.83 -3.96 -1.38
N VAL A 63 0.77 -3.12 -0.37
CA VAL A 63 -0.49 -2.63 0.22
C VAL A 63 -0.54 -1.12 0.08
N ALA A 64 -1.61 -0.57 -0.49
CA ALA A 64 -1.84 0.86 -0.65
C ALA A 64 -3.12 1.24 0.12
N LEU A 65 -2.96 1.59 1.39
CA LEU A 65 -4.08 1.80 2.32
C LEU A 65 -4.95 3.00 1.92
N HIS A 66 -4.34 4.06 1.41
CA HIS A 66 -4.97 5.36 1.15
C HIS A 66 -5.09 5.71 -0.34
N ASP A 67 -5.02 4.70 -1.23
CA ASP A 67 -5.19 4.88 -2.69
C ASP A 67 -6.62 5.31 -3.06
N GLY A 68 -7.60 4.97 -2.20
CA GLY A 68 -9.01 5.22 -2.41
C GLY A 68 -9.46 6.62 -2.03
N SER A 69 -10.50 7.08 -2.73
CA SER A 69 -11.15 8.39 -2.50
C SER A 69 -12.68 8.27 -2.40
N ALA A 70 -13.21 7.03 -2.32
CA ALA A 70 -14.66 6.84 -2.21
C ALA A 70 -15.15 7.40 -0.87
N PHE A 71 -16.12 8.31 -0.95
CA PHE A 71 -16.69 8.99 0.20
C PHE A 71 -18.21 8.95 0.10
N PRO A 72 -18.94 8.45 1.11
CA PRO A 72 -20.39 8.36 1.06
C PRO A 72 -21.05 9.73 0.89
N SER A 73 -21.96 9.84 -0.06
CA SER A 73 -22.66 11.10 -0.36
C SER A 73 -23.46 11.65 0.83
N GLU A 74 -23.99 10.75 1.67
CA GLU A 74 -24.69 11.10 2.89
C GLU A 74 -23.79 11.75 3.95
N LEU A 75 -22.47 11.54 3.87
CA LEU A 75 -21.49 12.15 4.77
C LEU A 75 -20.99 13.50 4.30
N GLU A 76 -21.11 13.83 3.01
CA GLU A 76 -20.56 15.08 2.46
C GLU A 76 -21.14 16.32 3.14
N GLN A 77 -22.43 16.34 3.45
CA GLN A 77 -23.08 17.44 4.17
C GLN A 77 -22.55 17.65 5.60
N HIS A 78 -21.93 16.63 6.20
CA HIS A 78 -21.36 16.66 7.54
C HIS A 78 -19.86 16.90 7.54
N CYS A 79 -19.20 16.75 6.41
CA CYS A 79 -17.77 16.99 6.25
C CYS A 79 -17.47 18.49 6.13
N LEU A 80 -16.43 18.96 6.81
CA LEU A 80 -15.95 20.34 6.73
C LEU A 80 -14.92 20.52 5.60
N LEU A 81 -14.41 19.43 5.04
CA LEU A 81 -13.40 19.44 4.01
C LEU A 81 -14.07 19.36 2.63
N THR A 82 -13.57 20.12 1.66
CA THR A 82 -13.94 19.97 0.26
C THR A 82 -13.35 18.67 -0.33
N THR A 83 -13.78 18.30 -1.51
CA THR A 83 -13.22 17.14 -2.22
C THR A 83 -11.73 17.34 -2.50
N GLU A 84 -11.31 18.54 -2.92
CA GLU A 84 -9.92 18.87 -3.20
C GLU A 84 -9.06 18.79 -1.93
N GLU A 85 -9.57 19.27 -0.80
CA GLU A 85 -8.88 19.17 0.49
C GLU A 85 -8.71 17.72 0.95
N ARG A 86 -9.69 16.84 0.64
CA ARG A 86 -9.53 15.41 0.90
C ARG A 86 -8.50 14.77 -0.03
N ILE A 87 -8.56 15.01 -1.35
CA ILE A 87 -7.62 14.50 -2.34
C ILE A 87 -6.18 14.91 -2.00
N PHE A 88 -5.99 16.12 -1.51
CA PHE A 88 -4.67 16.61 -1.10
C PHE A 88 -3.99 15.69 -0.07
N GLU A 89 -4.73 15.16 0.88
CA GLU A 89 -4.19 14.29 1.95
C GLU A 89 -4.31 12.78 1.66
N GLU A 90 -5.05 12.38 0.63
CA GLU A 90 -5.09 11.00 0.14
C GLU A 90 -3.81 10.66 -0.62
N ASP A 91 -3.59 9.37 -0.88
CA ASP A 91 -2.42 8.86 -1.60
C ASP A 91 -2.81 8.38 -3.02
N PRO A 92 -3.30 9.28 -3.90
CA PRO A 92 -3.88 8.88 -5.17
C PRO A 92 -2.88 8.13 -6.05
N HIS A 93 -3.36 7.05 -6.66
CA HIS A 93 -2.62 6.21 -7.61
C HIS A 93 -1.45 5.38 -7.03
N THR A 94 -1.29 5.29 -5.72
CA THR A 94 -0.21 4.49 -5.10
C THR A 94 -0.30 3.01 -5.46
N ALA A 95 -1.51 2.42 -5.47
CA ALA A 95 -1.70 1.06 -5.94
C ALA A 95 -1.33 0.89 -7.43
N LYS A 96 -1.58 1.91 -8.27
CA LYS A 96 -1.23 1.88 -9.69
C LYS A 96 0.28 1.93 -9.91
N LEU A 97 1.04 2.60 -9.03
CA LEU A 97 2.50 2.64 -9.11
C LEU A 97 3.13 1.24 -8.98
N VAL A 98 2.50 0.33 -8.27
CA VAL A 98 3.01 -1.02 -7.98
C VAL A 98 2.27 -2.14 -8.71
N THR A 99 1.48 -1.84 -9.72
CA THR A 99 0.70 -2.86 -10.47
C THR A 99 1.55 -3.91 -11.20
N ALA A 100 2.84 -3.71 -11.39
CA ALA A 100 3.73 -4.73 -11.94
C ALA A 100 3.96 -5.89 -10.95
N GLN A 101 3.77 -5.68 -9.64
CA GLN A 101 3.96 -6.70 -8.62
C GLN A 101 2.89 -7.81 -8.71
N SER A 102 3.24 -9.01 -8.22
CA SER A 102 2.36 -10.19 -8.28
C SER A 102 1.14 -10.04 -7.38
N ILE A 103 1.30 -9.42 -6.21
CA ILE A 103 0.20 -9.23 -5.24
C ILE A 103 0.12 -7.76 -4.87
N VAL A 104 -1.05 -7.16 -5.10
CA VAL A 104 -1.36 -5.76 -4.74
C VAL A 104 -2.73 -5.70 -4.10
N VAL A 105 -2.81 -5.06 -2.93
CA VAL A 105 -4.07 -4.79 -2.20
C VAL A 105 -4.20 -3.29 -2.01
N SER A 106 -5.39 -2.73 -2.16
CA SER A 106 -5.64 -1.32 -1.85
C SER A 106 -6.98 -1.09 -1.15
N GLY A 107 -7.04 -0.10 -0.26
CA GLY A 107 -8.26 0.51 0.23
C GLY A 107 -8.94 1.29 -0.89
N LEU A 108 -10.27 1.34 -0.88
CA LEU A 108 -11.06 2.08 -1.87
C LEU A 108 -11.75 3.30 -1.29
N ASP A 109 -11.99 3.30 0.01
CA ASP A 109 -12.58 4.42 0.72
C ASP A 109 -11.56 5.51 1.02
N SER A 110 -12.02 6.74 1.08
CA SER A 110 -11.26 7.87 1.57
C SER A 110 -10.82 7.65 3.01
N ARG A 111 -9.58 8.00 3.34
CA ARG A 111 -9.07 7.98 4.72
C ARG A 111 -9.86 8.87 5.67
N TYR A 112 -10.64 9.79 5.14
CA TYR A 112 -11.53 10.64 5.92
C TYR A 112 -12.85 9.98 6.29
N TYR A 113 -13.24 8.93 5.59
CA TYR A 113 -14.37 8.10 6.02
C TYR A 113 -13.93 7.19 7.18
N TYR A 114 -12.84 6.46 7.01
CA TYR A 114 -12.10 5.75 8.07
C TYR A 114 -10.64 5.56 7.62
N ASP A 115 -9.72 5.78 8.54
CA ASP A 115 -8.30 5.66 8.22
C ASP A 115 -7.79 4.25 8.51
N LEU A 116 -7.45 3.51 7.46
CA LEU A 116 -6.88 2.17 7.58
C LEU A 116 -5.51 2.14 8.28
N ASN A 117 -4.82 3.28 8.37
CA ASN A 117 -3.55 3.37 9.09
C ASN A 117 -3.70 3.89 10.53
N ARG A 118 -4.91 3.73 11.11
CA ARG A 118 -5.21 3.99 12.52
C ARG A 118 -5.92 2.80 13.14
N PRO A 119 -5.86 2.63 14.49
CA PRO A 119 -6.66 1.62 15.17
C PRO A 119 -8.16 1.81 14.88
N PRO A 120 -8.96 0.73 14.86
CA PRO A 120 -10.40 0.82 14.56
C PRO A 120 -11.16 1.82 15.44
N GLU A 121 -10.74 2.00 16.70
CA GLU A 121 -11.34 2.92 17.67
C GLU A 121 -11.04 4.40 17.37
N HIS A 122 -10.06 4.67 16.49
CA HIS A 122 -9.59 6.00 16.11
C HIS A 122 -9.55 6.20 14.59
N SER A 123 -10.20 5.30 13.84
CA SER A 123 -10.21 5.35 12.37
C SER A 123 -11.10 6.48 11.82
N ASP A 124 -12.13 6.89 12.56
CA ASP A 124 -13.03 8.00 12.26
C ASP A 124 -12.44 9.34 12.73
N GLN A 125 -11.43 9.81 12.10
CA GLN A 125 -10.67 10.98 12.56
C GLN A 125 -11.52 12.25 12.69
N ILE A 126 -11.61 12.78 13.91
CA ILE A 126 -12.25 14.08 14.18
C ILE A 126 -11.39 15.25 13.69
N THR A 127 -10.07 15.07 13.77
CA THR A 127 -9.10 16.11 13.40
C THR A 127 -7.94 15.50 12.61
N VAL A 128 -7.61 16.08 11.47
CA VAL A 128 -6.47 15.69 10.63
C VAL A 128 -5.58 16.90 10.41
N PHE A 129 -4.29 16.77 10.70
CA PHE A 129 -3.30 17.86 10.64
C PHE A 129 -3.77 19.15 11.32
N GLY A 130 -4.42 19.03 12.50
CA GLY A 130 -4.92 20.15 13.27
C GLY A 130 -6.24 20.75 12.75
N ARG A 131 -6.80 20.26 11.65
CA ARG A 131 -8.09 20.71 11.09
C ARG A 131 -9.20 19.75 11.46
N ARG A 132 -10.33 20.30 11.91
CA ARG A 132 -11.53 19.52 12.18
C ARG A 132 -12.12 19.03 10.86
N VAL A 133 -12.46 17.74 10.82
CA VAL A 133 -13.04 17.07 9.63
C VAL A 133 -14.57 17.14 9.61
N TRP A 134 -15.21 17.02 10.78
CA TRP A 134 -16.66 16.88 10.89
C TRP A 134 -17.33 18.08 11.57
N LYS A 135 -18.51 18.48 11.07
CA LYS A 135 -19.31 19.58 11.62
C LYS A 135 -19.84 19.27 13.02
N ASN A 136 -20.34 18.06 13.18
CA ASN A 136 -20.97 17.56 14.41
C ASN A 136 -20.43 16.19 14.73
N ASP A 137 -20.87 15.68 15.88
CA ASP A 137 -20.60 14.33 16.29
C ASP A 137 -21.32 13.33 15.35
N VAL A 138 -20.54 12.54 14.64
CA VAL A 138 -21.02 11.55 13.66
C VAL A 138 -20.93 10.12 14.18
N HIS A 139 -21.09 9.94 15.49
CA HIS A 139 -20.96 8.65 16.18
C HIS A 139 -21.74 7.49 15.55
N HIS A 140 -22.89 7.77 14.92
CA HIS A 140 -23.67 6.73 14.26
C HIS A 140 -22.96 6.12 13.02
N LEU A 141 -21.95 6.80 12.49
CA LEU A 141 -21.18 6.34 11.33
C LEU A 141 -19.97 5.50 11.76
N SER A 142 -19.53 5.62 13.01
CA SER A 142 -18.35 4.93 13.52
C SER A 142 -18.52 3.40 13.48
N SER A 143 -19.72 2.86 13.69
CA SER A 143 -19.98 1.42 13.64
C SER A 143 -19.81 0.85 12.24
N LEU A 144 -20.29 1.54 11.19
CA LEU A 144 -20.14 1.10 9.80
C LEU A 144 -18.69 1.28 9.34
N ALA A 145 -18.08 2.40 9.67
CA ALA A 145 -16.66 2.66 9.40
C ALA A 145 -15.77 1.58 10.03
N LYS A 146 -16.03 1.22 11.30
CA LYS A 146 -15.34 0.16 12.00
C LYS A 146 -15.51 -1.21 11.34
N GLN A 147 -16.72 -1.58 10.93
CA GLN A 147 -16.98 -2.84 10.22
C GLN A 147 -16.22 -2.90 8.89
N ARG A 148 -16.17 -1.80 8.13
CA ARG A 148 -15.42 -1.72 6.88
C ARG A 148 -13.91 -1.85 7.11
N HIS A 149 -13.38 -1.19 8.14
CA HIS A 149 -12.00 -1.31 8.58
C HIS A 149 -11.66 -2.76 8.95
N GLU A 150 -12.46 -3.41 9.78
CA GLU A 150 -12.28 -4.80 10.20
C GLU A 150 -12.29 -5.76 8.99
N ARG A 151 -13.19 -5.56 8.03
CA ARG A 151 -13.25 -6.38 6.81
C ARG A 151 -12.00 -6.23 5.93
N PHE A 152 -11.45 -5.02 5.82
CA PHE A 152 -10.17 -4.84 5.11
C PHE A 152 -9.05 -5.64 5.78
N TYR A 153 -8.94 -5.52 7.09
CA TYR A 153 -7.92 -6.21 7.88
C TYR A 153 -8.10 -7.73 7.89
N GLU A 154 -9.34 -8.23 7.88
CA GLU A 154 -9.63 -9.67 7.72
C GLU A 154 -9.09 -10.22 6.38
N LEU A 155 -9.33 -9.50 5.28
CA LEU A 155 -8.79 -9.90 3.97
C LEU A 155 -7.26 -9.94 3.97
N VAL A 156 -6.63 -8.89 4.49
CA VAL A 156 -5.17 -8.78 4.53
C VAL A 156 -4.56 -9.84 5.46
N LYS A 157 -5.20 -10.12 6.61
CA LYS A 157 -4.78 -11.18 7.54
C LYS A 157 -4.79 -12.56 6.89
N GLU A 158 -5.86 -12.90 6.19
CA GLU A 158 -5.98 -14.17 5.47
C GLU A 158 -4.89 -14.29 4.40
N LEU A 159 -4.66 -13.22 3.63
CA LEU A 159 -3.63 -13.21 2.59
C LEU A 159 -2.22 -13.38 3.17
N ILE A 160 -1.83 -12.56 4.14
CA ILE A 160 -0.51 -12.64 4.76
C ILE A 160 -0.33 -14.00 5.44
N GLY A 161 -1.33 -14.48 6.18
CA GLY A 161 -1.32 -15.79 6.82
C GLY A 161 -1.08 -16.92 5.81
N LYS A 162 -1.74 -16.86 4.64
CA LYS A 162 -1.53 -17.83 3.57
C LYS A 162 -0.10 -17.75 2.99
N LEU A 163 0.46 -16.57 2.81
CA LEU A 163 1.82 -16.43 2.31
C LEU A 163 2.86 -16.95 3.34
N VAL A 164 2.65 -16.67 4.62
CA VAL A 164 3.48 -17.22 5.70
C VAL A 164 3.37 -18.74 5.77
N GLU A 165 2.16 -19.31 5.61
CA GLU A 165 1.97 -20.78 5.54
C GLU A 165 2.77 -21.40 4.39
N LEU A 166 2.80 -20.76 3.22
CA LEU A 166 3.46 -21.28 2.02
C LEU A 166 4.98 -21.12 2.04
N TYR A 167 5.48 -20.02 2.58
CA TYR A 167 6.88 -19.62 2.43
C TYR A 167 7.65 -19.49 3.74
N GLY A 168 6.97 -19.54 4.89
CA GLY A 168 7.54 -19.29 6.20
C GLY A 168 7.70 -17.80 6.56
N PHE A 169 7.54 -16.90 5.57
CA PHE A 169 7.69 -15.44 5.76
C PHE A 169 6.91 -14.65 4.71
N CYS A 170 6.74 -13.35 4.93
CA CYS A 170 6.18 -12.41 3.97
C CYS A 170 6.85 -11.04 4.06
N LEU A 171 7.27 -10.48 2.92
CA LEU A 171 7.64 -9.08 2.80
C LEU A 171 6.42 -8.25 2.45
N ILE A 172 6.21 -7.16 3.16
CA ILE A 172 5.09 -6.24 2.94
C ILE A 172 5.66 -4.85 2.65
N ILE A 173 5.33 -4.32 1.48
CA ILE A 173 5.62 -2.94 1.12
C ILE A 173 4.34 -2.13 1.33
N ASP A 174 4.34 -1.27 2.34
CA ASP A 174 3.23 -0.39 2.68
C ASP A 174 3.41 0.93 1.91
N VAL A 175 2.62 1.10 0.83
CA VAL A 175 2.86 2.14 -0.18
C VAL A 175 2.01 3.36 0.11
N HIS A 176 2.67 4.46 0.44
CA HIS A 176 2.08 5.77 0.69
C HIS A 176 2.62 6.83 -0.27
N SER A 177 2.09 8.03 -0.18
CA SER A 177 2.65 9.20 -0.84
C SER A 177 2.54 10.44 0.06
N TYR A 178 3.26 11.51 -0.30
CA TYR A 178 3.22 12.73 0.49
C TYR A 178 3.31 14.01 -0.35
N ASN A 179 2.72 15.07 0.20
CA ASN A 179 2.77 16.42 -0.34
C ASN A 179 4.06 17.09 0.10
N TYR A 180 4.89 17.45 -0.86
CA TYR A 180 6.17 18.07 -0.62
C TYR A 180 6.12 19.61 -0.64
N SER A 181 5.08 20.19 -1.23
CA SER A 181 4.95 21.66 -1.34
C SER A 181 4.83 22.39 -0.01
N ARG A 182 4.47 21.67 1.06
CA ARG A 182 4.36 22.20 2.43
C ARG A 182 5.60 22.00 3.31
N ILE A 183 6.68 21.45 2.74
CA ILE A 183 7.89 21.09 3.49
C ILE A 183 9.02 22.04 3.06
N ASP A 184 9.69 22.66 4.03
CA ASP A 184 10.65 23.77 3.78
C ASP A 184 12.07 23.31 3.41
N HIS A 185 12.31 21.99 3.30
CA HIS A 185 13.61 21.44 2.91
C HIS A 185 13.51 20.52 1.69
N GLU A 186 14.65 20.17 1.10
CA GLU A 186 14.69 19.18 0.02
C GLU A 186 14.32 17.80 0.56
N THR A 187 13.23 17.24 0.08
CA THR A 187 12.69 15.96 0.53
C THR A 187 13.03 14.82 -0.44
N PRO A 188 13.16 13.57 0.05
CA PRO A 188 13.49 12.41 -0.79
C PRO A 188 12.35 12.05 -1.75
N LEU A 189 12.68 11.42 -2.89
CA LEU A 189 11.67 10.80 -3.74
C LEU A 189 10.97 9.65 -3.01
N PHE A 190 11.75 8.83 -2.28
CA PHE A 190 11.26 7.74 -1.45
C PHE A 190 11.72 7.95 -0.01
N ASN A 191 10.79 8.16 0.90
CA ASN A 191 11.04 8.14 2.34
C ASN A 191 10.73 6.75 2.87
N LEU A 192 11.68 6.11 3.54
CA LEU A 192 11.49 4.83 4.21
C LEU A 192 11.27 5.06 5.70
N GLY A 193 10.11 4.63 6.21
CA GLY A 193 9.80 4.72 7.63
C GLY A 193 10.33 3.50 8.38
N THR A 194 11.39 3.67 9.19
CA THR A 194 12.13 2.55 9.79
C THR A 194 12.21 2.58 11.32
N THR A 195 11.62 3.58 11.96
CA THR A 195 11.75 3.78 13.43
C THR A 195 11.22 2.61 14.26
N GLU A 196 10.18 1.92 13.79
CA GLU A 196 9.56 0.80 14.50
C GLU A 196 10.18 -0.56 14.15
N LEU A 197 11.17 -0.62 13.28
CA LEU A 197 11.91 -1.85 12.99
C LEU A 197 12.80 -2.21 14.17
N LYS A 198 12.78 -3.47 14.60
CA LYS A 198 13.43 -3.94 15.83
C LYS A 198 14.48 -5.02 15.59
N ARG A 199 14.39 -5.72 14.46
CA ARG A 199 15.23 -6.86 14.15
C ARG A 199 16.38 -6.45 13.22
N GLU A 200 17.52 -7.10 13.40
CA GLU A 200 18.70 -6.85 12.56
C GLU A 200 18.45 -7.19 11.09
N ASP A 201 17.72 -8.26 10.81
CA ASP A 201 17.36 -8.67 9.44
C ASP A 201 16.47 -7.65 8.74
N GLU A 202 15.57 -6.96 9.46
CA GLU A 202 14.76 -5.86 8.93
C GLU A 202 15.65 -4.68 8.51
N HIS A 203 16.62 -4.31 9.34
CA HIS A 203 17.55 -3.22 9.03
C HIS A 203 18.49 -3.58 7.87
N LEU A 204 18.98 -4.81 7.80
CA LEU A 204 19.79 -5.28 6.68
C LEU A 204 19.02 -5.24 5.36
N PHE A 205 17.74 -5.63 5.39
CA PHE A 205 16.87 -5.51 4.23
C PHE A 205 16.72 -4.05 3.79
N VAL A 206 16.41 -3.14 4.73
CA VAL A 206 16.25 -1.71 4.44
C VAL A 206 17.51 -1.14 3.82
N GLN A 207 18.70 -1.47 4.33
CA GLN A 207 19.97 -0.99 3.77
C GLN A 207 20.16 -1.43 2.31
N ARG A 208 19.83 -2.66 1.98
CA ARG A 208 19.87 -3.17 0.61
C ARG A 208 18.86 -2.46 -0.29
N TRP A 209 17.63 -2.37 0.15
CA TRP A 209 16.60 -1.71 -0.63
C TRP A 209 16.90 -0.23 -0.86
N LYS A 210 17.45 0.43 0.14
CA LYS A 210 17.94 1.81 0.04
C LYS A 210 19.03 1.97 -1.02
N GLN A 211 19.96 1.01 -1.14
CA GLN A 211 20.96 1.01 -2.21
C GLN A 211 20.29 0.94 -3.58
N GLU A 212 19.35 0.04 -3.81
CA GLU A 212 18.62 -0.08 -5.08
C GLU A 212 17.83 1.20 -5.41
N LEU A 213 17.23 1.84 -4.39
CA LEU A 213 16.50 3.11 -4.55
C LEU A 213 17.44 4.30 -4.79
N ALA A 214 18.66 4.27 -4.24
CA ALA A 214 19.65 5.34 -4.43
C ALA A 214 20.21 5.39 -5.85
N ASP A 215 20.27 4.24 -6.53
CA ASP A 215 20.76 4.13 -7.91
C ASP A 215 19.75 4.65 -8.96
N ILE A 216 18.60 5.13 -8.50
CA ILE A 216 17.55 5.66 -9.38
C ILE A 216 17.98 6.98 -9.99
N ASN A 217 18.14 6.98 -11.31
CA ASN A 217 18.41 8.20 -12.07
C ASN A 217 17.10 8.92 -12.44
N PHE A 218 16.74 9.91 -11.64
CA PHE A 218 15.62 10.80 -11.91
C PHE A 218 16.12 12.25 -12.03
N PRO A 219 16.18 12.83 -13.25
CA PRO A 219 16.90 14.09 -13.50
C PRO A 219 16.49 15.29 -12.64
N SER A 220 15.22 15.31 -12.17
CA SER A 220 14.68 16.39 -11.34
C SER A 220 14.73 16.10 -9.84
N VAL A 221 15.31 14.98 -9.42
CA VAL A 221 15.35 14.54 -8.01
C VAL A 221 16.80 14.59 -7.53
N LYS A 222 17.07 15.43 -6.54
CA LYS A 222 18.40 15.54 -5.90
C LYS A 222 18.62 14.49 -4.82
N LEU A 223 17.55 14.09 -4.12
CA LEU A 223 17.58 13.13 -3.03
C LEU A 223 16.67 11.93 -3.40
N PRO A 224 17.22 10.83 -3.94
CA PRO A 224 16.41 9.68 -4.36
C PRO A 224 15.72 8.97 -3.19
N VAL A 225 16.43 8.77 -2.08
CA VAL A 225 15.91 8.03 -0.92
C VAL A 225 16.50 8.55 0.38
N ALA A 226 15.67 8.60 1.42
CA ALA A 226 16.12 8.81 2.80
C ALA A 226 15.31 7.93 3.77
N GLU A 227 15.82 7.77 4.98
CA GLU A 227 15.13 7.11 6.08
C GLU A 227 14.67 8.15 7.09
N ASN A 228 13.39 8.05 7.49
CA ASN A 228 12.81 8.86 8.57
C ASN A 228 12.95 10.38 8.40
N ASP A 229 13.00 10.86 7.14
CA ASP A 229 13.14 12.29 6.84
C ASP A 229 11.79 13.01 6.98
N VAL A 230 10.75 12.47 6.34
CA VAL A 230 9.40 13.05 6.32
C VAL A 230 8.47 12.29 7.28
N PHE A 231 8.49 10.96 7.20
CA PHE A 231 7.68 10.07 8.03
C PHE A 231 8.54 9.00 8.68
N LEU A 232 8.23 8.72 9.96
CA LEU A 232 9.04 7.85 10.81
C LEU A 232 8.66 6.35 10.72
N GLY A 233 7.56 6.00 10.01
CA GLY A 233 7.07 4.63 9.93
C GLY A 233 6.41 4.15 11.22
N LYS A 234 5.53 4.96 11.82
CA LYS A 234 4.79 4.67 13.05
C LYS A 234 3.30 4.38 12.81
N GLY A 235 2.93 4.02 11.59
CA GLY A 235 1.55 3.72 11.21
C GLY A 235 0.99 2.48 11.90
N TYR A 236 -0.32 2.47 12.09
CA TYR A 236 -1.01 1.35 12.73
C TYR A 236 -0.87 0.05 11.94
N PHE A 237 -0.88 0.10 10.62
CA PHE A 237 -0.76 -1.09 9.78
C PHE A 237 0.54 -1.85 10.04
N LEU A 238 1.67 -1.15 10.07
CA LEU A 238 2.97 -1.75 10.42
C LEU A 238 2.92 -2.38 11.82
N GLN A 239 2.43 -1.65 12.83
CA GLN A 239 2.33 -2.15 14.21
C GLN A 239 1.39 -3.36 14.30
N TRP A 240 0.30 -3.35 13.53
CA TRP A 240 -0.65 -4.47 13.47
C TRP A 240 0.02 -5.71 12.86
N VAL A 241 0.76 -5.57 11.76
CA VAL A 241 1.51 -6.70 11.17
C VAL A 241 2.52 -7.26 12.14
N GLN A 242 3.29 -6.41 12.83
CA GLN A 242 4.26 -6.85 13.83
C GLN A 242 3.62 -7.61 15.00
N ARG A 243 2.39 -7.25 15.38
CA ARG A 243 1.65 -7.94 16.44
C ARG A 243 1.05 -9.27 15.98
N GLU A 244 0.47 -9.30 14.78
CA GLU A 244 -0.20 -10.50 14.25
C GLU A 244 0.80 -11.55 13.69
N PHE A 245 1.96 -11.09 13.19
CA PHE A 245 2.99 -11.91 12.52
C PHE A 245 4.41 -11.57 13.00
N PRO A 246 4.71 -11.69 14.31
CA PRO A 246 5.85 -11.04 14.95
C PRO A 246 7.24 -11.44 14.43
N LEU A 247 7.41 -12.63 13.88
CA LEU A 247 8.73 -13.13 13.43
C LEU A 247 8.76 -13.51 11.95
N THR A 248 7.62 -13.48 11.30
CA THR A 248 7.46 -14.03 9.95
C THR A 248 7.25 -12.96 8.90
N CYS A 249 6.99 -11.71 9.30
CA CYS A 249 6.78 -10.62 8.36
C CYS A 249 7.78 -9.50 8.57
N VAL A 250 8.17 -8.86 7.45
CA VAL A 250 8.87 -7.57 7.41
C VAL A 250 7.97 -6.58 6.70
N THR A 251 7.65 -5.47 7.35
CA THR A 251 6.81 -4.41 6.76
C THR A 251 7.61 -3.13 6.65
N ILE A 252 7.73 -2.60 5.43
CA ILE A 252 8.43 -1.34 5.18
C ILE A 252 7.46 -0.33 4.59
N PRO A 253 7.08 0.72 5.34
CA PRO A 253 6.39 1.88 4.79
C PRO A 253 7.31 2.64 3.83
N VAL A 254 6.81 2.93 2.65
CA VAL A 254 7.45 3.80 1.66
C VAL A 254 6.51 4.94 1.29
N ASP A 255 6.92 6.16 1.61
CA ASP A 255 6.19 7.37 1.28
C ASP A 255 6.82 8.01 0.03
N ILE A 256 6.05 8.11 -1.04
CA ILE A 256 6.51 8.58 -2.35
C ILE A 256 6.19 10.05 -2.51
N LYS A 257 7.19 10.88 -2.81
CA LYS A 257 7.00 12.29 -3.16
C LYS A 257 6.05 12.43 -4.34
N LYS A 258 4.96 13.18 -4.22
CA LYS A 258 3.90 13.32 -5.25
C LYS A 258 4.36 14.08 -6.51
N ILE A 259 5.57 13.82 -7.01
CA ILE A 259 6.02 14.38 -8.30
C ILE A 259 5.34 13.73 -9.51
N TYR A 260 4.59 12.67 -9.31
CA TYR A 260 3.92 11.88 -10.35
C TYR A 260 2.47 12.34 -10.62
N CYS A 261 1.93 13.18 -9.77
CA CYS A 261 0.60 13.80 -9.92
C CYS A 261 0.58 15.20 -9.31
N ASP A 262 -0.45 15.95 -9.63
CA ASP A 262 -0.75 17.21 -8.98
C ASP A 262 -1.24 16.96 -7.55
N GLU A 263 -0.66 17.64 -6.57
CA GLU A 263 -0.94 17.41 -5.14
C GLU A 263 -2.38 17.75 -4.74
N VAL A 264 -3.00 18.72 -5.43
CA VAL A 264 -4.34 19.22 -5.09
C VAL A 264 -5.43 18.46 -5.82
N THR A 265 -5.22 18.23 -7.11
CA THR A 265 -6.24 17.62 -7.97
C THR A 265 -6.08 16.12 -8.16
N GLY A 266 -4.91 15.55 -7.81
CA GLY A 266 -4.57 14.17 -8.06
C GLY A 266 -4.36 13.83 -9.55
N VAL A 267 -4.36 14.83 -10.45
CA VAL A 267 -4.18 14.61 -11.90
C VAL A 267 -2.78 14.10 -12.19
N VAL A 268 -2.71 12.95 -12.83
CA VAL A 268 -1.45 12.24 -13.13
C VAL A 268 -0.60 13.01 -14.15
N TYR A 269 0.70 13.10 -13.89
CA TYR A 269 1.72 13.50 -14.87
C TYR A 269 2.29 12.22 -15.54
N PRO A 270 1.87 11.87 -16.77
CA PRO A 270 2.07 10.52 -17.31
C PRO A 270 3.53 10.07 -17.44
N LEU A 271 4.46 11.00 -17.72
CA LEU A 271 5.87 10.68 -17.83
C LEU A 271 6.51 10.40 -16.48
N GLN A 272 6.25 11.26 -15.50
CA GLN A 272 6.74 11.14 -14.13
C GLN A 272 6.17 9.89 -13.48
N PHE A 273 4.85 9.66 -13.65
CA PHE A 273 4.19 8.46 -13.16
C PHE A 273 4.87 7.18 -13.67
N ARG A 274 5.06 7.06 -14.98
CA ARG A 274 5.71 5.88 -15.57
C ARG A 274 7.15 5.69 -15.09
N ARG A 275 7.89 6.78 -14.89
CA ARG A 275 9.25 6.71 -14.34
C ARG A 275 9.26 6.24 -12.90
N VAL A 276 8.48 6.89 -12.02
CA VAL A 276 8.37 6.48 -10.60
C VAL A 276 7.93 5.02 -10.49
N ALA A 277 6.87 4.63 -11.21
CA ALA A 277 6.39 3.24 -11.21
C ALA A 277 7.48 2.26 -11.66
N ARG A 278 8.20 2.56 -12.76
CA ARG A 278 9.27 1.69 -13.26
C ARG A 278 10.39 1.50 -12.23
N GLU A 279 10.88 2.58 -11.67
CA GLU A 279 12.02 2.52 -10.74
C GLU A 279 11.62 1.86 -9.42
N LEU A 280 10.45 2.20 -8.87
CA LEU A 280 9.94 1.56 -7.68
C LEU A 280 9.76 0.03 -7.87
N ASN A 281 9.12 -0.38 -8.97
CA ASN A 281 8.92 -1.82 -9.24
C ASN A 281 10.25 -2.55 -9.46
N LYS A 282 11.23 -1.92 -10.09
CA LYS A 282 12.58 -2.46 -10.24
C LYS A 282 13.24 -2.69 -8.88
N ALA A 283 13.20 -1.70 -7.99
CA ALA A 283 13.76 -1.81 -6.64
C ALA A 283 13.04 -2.89 -5.81
N ILE A 284 11.71 -2.98 -5.89
CA ILE A 284 10.93 -4.03 -5.22
C ILE A 284 11.30 -5.42 -5.77
N PHE A 285 11.49 -5.57 -7.07
CA PHE A 285 11.88 -6.84 -7.69
C PHE A 285 13.25 -7.33 -7.16
N PHE A 286 14.24 -6.44 -7.07
CA PHE A 286 15.54 -6.79 -6.49
C PHE A 286 15.42 -7.14 -5.00
N ALA A 287 14.62 -6.40 -4.24
CA ALA A 287 14.35 -6.68 -2.85
C ALA A 287 13.72 -8.09 -2.65
N SER A 288 12.77 -8.47 -3.51
CA SER A 288 12.12 -9.79 -3.45
C SER A 288 13.07 -10.94 -3.73
N GLY A 289 14.01 -10.77 -4.68
CA GLY A 289 15.06 -11.76 -4.98
C GLY A 289 15.93 -12.06 -3.76
N TYR A 290 16.23 -11.05 -2.96
CA TYR A 290 17.01 -11.16 -1.74
C TYR A 290 16.37 -12.05 -0.68
N PHE A 291 15.03 -12.00 -0.56
CA PHE A 291 14.31 -12.92 0.31
C PHE A 291 14.34 -14.37 -0.17
N GLN A 292 14.28 -14.58 -1.48
CA GLN A 292 14.30 -15.92 -2.08
C GLN A 292 15.66 -16.61 -1.93
N GLU A 293 16.74 -15.85 -1.86
CA GLU A 293 18.11 -16.37 -1.68
C GLU A 293 18.42 -16.77 -0.22
N GLY A 294 17.46 -16.68 0.70
CA GLY A 294 17.60 -17.15 2.08
C GLY A 294 18.34 -16.19 3.01
N CYS A 295 18.35 -14.91 2.68
CA CYS A 295 19.02 -13.86 3.47
C CYS A 295 18.27 -13.44 4.74
N LEU A 296 17.07 -13.99 4.98
CA LEU A 296 16.40 -13.93 6.28
C LEU A 296 16.54 -15.28 6.99
N PRO A 297 16.80 -15.30 8.32
CA PRO A 297 16.81 -16.54 9.05
C PRO A 297 15.45 -17.22 8.88
N ARG A 298 15.47 -18.47 8.39
CA ARG A 298 14.28 -19.33 8.43
C ARG A 298 13.92 -19.42 9.90
N ALA A 299 12.70 -19.02 10.27
CA ALA A 299 12.20 -19.27 11.61
C ALA A 299 12.38 -20.75 11.91
N LEU A 300 13.21 -21.04 12.95
CA LEU A 300 13.45 -22.38 13.48
C LEU A 300 12.19 -22.88 14.18
#